data_3c430e0fadeb11a70eb5611958dc64cb
#
_entry.id   3c430e0fadeb11a70eb5611958dc64cb
#
_cell.length_a   1.000
_cell.length_b   1.000
_cell.length_c   1.000
_cell.angle_alpha   90.00
_cell.angle_beta   90.00
_cell.angle_gamma   90.00
#
_symmetry.space_group_name_H-M   'P 1'
#
loop_
_entity.id
_entity.type
_entity.pdbx_description
1 polymer ?
#
loop_
_entity_poly.entity_id
_entity_poly.type
_entity_poly.pdbx_seq_one_letter_code
_entity_poly.pdbx_strand_id
1 'polypeptide(L)'
;MSNMPIVESPAPVELVSKPWAKSADEVLAVLGTNTDGLSVSEVEKRTALYGPNAFPEPPKEGFFTSLRNAFSDPMTRLLLICAAVTSAIGLMFKEVDPLVQAAFIVIIVVFMVVVAWVQEVKADASMKLLQESLKLLTAVIRGKSNLQVTTDRVVPGDIIVLKAGDKVPADGRIITAERAEVDESMFTGESKPVKKDNSVTLPEDTPLALRSNIVFSGSKVLSGTIAAVVFGTG
;
A
#
# COMPACT_ATOMS: atom_id res chain seq x y z
N MET A 1 8.50 11.73 -25.02
CA MET A 1 8.31 12.06 -23.60
C MET A 1 6.85 12.41 -23.45
N SER A 2 6.02 11.46 -23.09
CA SER A 2 4.58 11.65 -22.91
C SER A 2 4.34 11.75 -21.40
N ASN A 3 3.83 12.90 -20.93
CA ASN A 3 3.33 13.08 -19.57
C ASN A 3 2.24 12.04 -19.30
N MET A 4 2.60 10.96 -18.63
CA MET A 4 1.60 10.17 -17.93
C MET A 4 1.03 11.05 -16.81
N PRO A 5 -0.29 11.15 -16.65
CA PRO A 5 -0.85 11.75 -15.46
C PRO A 5 -0.38 10.90 -14.28
N ILE A 6 0.38 11.51 -13.37
CA ILE A 6 0.64 10.98 -12.05
C ILE A 6 -0.76 10.89 -11.43
N VAL A 7 -1.29 9.68 -11.28
CA VAL A 7 -2.44 9.47 -10.40
C VAL A 7 -1.91 9.79 -9.02
N GLU A 8 -2.21 10.99 -8.53
CA GLU A 8 -1.90 11.36 -7.17
C GLU A 8 -2.53 10.31 -6.27
N SER A 9 -1.66 9.55 -5.59
CA SER A 9 -2.05 8.75 -4.44
C SER A 9 -2.85 9.69 -3.51
N PRO A 10 -4.03 9.31 -3.03
CA PRO A 10 -4.69 10.11 -2.00
C PRO A 10 -3.67 10.32 -0.89
N ALA A 11 -3.40 11.59 -0.58
CA ALA A 11 -2.47 11.93 0.48
C ALA A 11 -2.89 11.20 1.76
N PRO A 12 -1.93 10.70 2.57
CA PRO A 12 -2.25 10.05 3.83
C PRO A 12 -3.20 10.97 4.62
N VAL A 13 -4.31 10.40 5.09
CA VAL A 13 -5.35 11.18 5.76
C VAL A 13 -4.88 11.48 7.18
N GLU A 14 -4.22 12.61 7.36
CA GLU A 14 -3.87 13.12 8.68
C GLU A 14 -4.96 14.08 9.16
N LEU A 15 -5.87 13.57 10.00
CA LEU A 15 -7.00 14.34 10.52
C LEU A 15 -6.64 15.24 11.70
N VAL A 16 -5.51 15.02 12.33
CA VAL A 16 -5.05 15.75 13.52
C VAL A 16 -3.67 16.32 13.28
N SER A 17 -3.57 17.63 13.17
CA SER A 17 -2.26 18.28 13.09
C SER A 17 -1.52 18.14 14.41
N LYS A 18 -0.25 17.66 14.34
CA LYS A 18 0.67 17.51 15.49
C LYS A 18 0.07 16.72 16.67
N PRO A 19 -0.37 15.47 16.45
CA PRO A 19 -1.03 14.70 17.51
C PRO A 19 -0.14 14.40 18.71
N TRP A 20 1.18 14.45 18.58
CA TRP A 20 2.14 14.31 19.69
C TRP A 20 2.17 15.52 20.64
N ALA A 21 1.76 16.69 20.17
CA ALA A 21 1.67 17.91 20.94
C ALA A 21 0.31 18.10 21.65
N LYS A 22 -0.58 17.14 21.51
CA LYS A 22 -1.92 17.15 22.14
C LYS A 22 -2.04 15.99 23.14
N SER A 23 -2.89 16.19 24.15
CA SER A 23 -3.26 15.09 25.04
C SER A 23 -4.06 14.01 24.30
N ALA A 24 -4.11 12.81 24.84
CA ALA A 24 -4.90 11.73 24.23
C ALA A 24 -6.39 12.11 24.15
N ASP A 25 -6.93 12.78 25.19
CA ASP A 25 -8.33 13.20 25.23
C ASP A 25 -8.66 14.26 24.17
N GLU A 26 -7.76 15.21 23.93
CA GLU A 26 -7.90 16.20 22.86
C GLU A 26 -7.92 15.54 21.47
N VAL A 27 -7.05 14.55 21.25
CA VAL A 27 -7.02 13.80 19.97
C VAL A 27 -8.30 12.99 19.79
N LEU A 28 -8.78 12.30 20.85
CA LEU A 28 -10.06 11.59 20.83
C LEU A 28 -11.22 12.53 20.49
N ALA A 29 -11.26 13.71 21.12
CA ALA A 29 -12.31 14.71 20.88
C ALA A 29 -12.29 15.23 19.43
N VAL A 30 -11.11 15.55 18.88
CA VAL A 30 -10.96 16.01 17.48
C VAL A 30 -11.41 14.93 16.50
N LEU A 31 -11.11 13.66 16.78
CA LEU A 31 -11.50 12.52 15.97
C LEU A 31 -12.98 12.10 16.16
N GLY A 32 -13.71 12.73 17.10
CA GLY A 32 -15.10 12.40 17.39
C GLY A 32 -15.26 10.94 17.84
N THR A 33 -14.34 10.45 18.68
CA THR A 33 -14.34 9.10 19.22
C THR A 33 -14.06 9.13 20.73
N ASN A 34 -14.16 7.99 21.38
CA ASN A 34 -13.85 7.81 22.80
C ASN A 34 -13.17 6.45 23.03
N THR A 35 -12.82 6.15 24.27
CA THR A 35 -12.18 4.88 24.65
C THR A 35 -13.06 3.63 24.44
N ASP A 36 -14.37 3.80 24.29
CA ASP A 36 -15.31 2.72 23.94
C ASP A 36 -15.24 2.36 22.44
N GLY A 37 -14.56 3.18 21.64
CA GLY A 37 -14.37 3.03 20.21
C GLY A 37 -15.59 3.46 19.38
N LEU A 38 -15.43 3.39 18.05
CA LEU A 38 -16.45 3.80 17.09
C LEU A 38 -17.64 2.84 17.06
N SER A 39 -18.83 3.37 16.71
CA SER A 39 -19.99 2.53 16.39
C SER A 39 -19.83 1.92 14.99
N VAL A 40 -20.55 0.83 14.70
CA VAL A 40 -20.52 0.16 13.39
C VAL A 40 -20.90 1.13 12.27
N SER A 41 -21.97 1.92 12.48
CA SER A 41 -22.42 2.90 11.48
C SER A 41 -21.40 4.01 11.21
N GLU A 42 -20.63 4.41 12.23
CA GLU A 42 -19.57 5.41 12.07
C GLU A 42 -18.36 4.83 11.32
N VAL A 43 -18.01 3.57 11.58
CA VAL A 43 -16.95 2.86 10.84
C VAL A 43 -17.29 2.77 9.35
N GLU A 44 -18.54 2.41 9.00
CA GLU A 44 -18.97 2.35 7.60
C GLU A 44 -18.85 3.69 6.89
N LYS A 45 -19.28 4.78 7.55
CA LYS A 45 -19.14 6.15 7.01
C LYS A 45 -17.68 6.53 6.79
N ARG A 46 -16.80 6.23 7.77
CA ARG A 46 -15.38 6.54 7.67
C ARG A 46 -14.69 5.69 6.62
N THR A 47 -15.04 4.42 6.50
CA THR A 47 -14.52 3.57 5.41
C THR A 47 -14.92 4.11 4.03
N ALA A 48 -16.14 4.62 3.88
CA ALA A 48 -16.59 5.23 2.63
C ALA A 48 -15.90 6.58 2.34
N LEU A 49 -15.56 7.34 3.40
CA LEU A 49 -14.95 8.67 3.27
C LEU A 49 -13.42 8.61 3.04
N TYR A 50 -12.72 7.76 3.79
CA TYR A 50 -11.26 7.70 3.81
C TYR A 50 -10.67 6.54 2.99
N GLY A 51 -11.52 5.59 2.57
CA GLY A 51 -11.04 4.38 1.88
C GLY A 51 -10.42 3.35 2.82
N PRO A 52 -9.88 2.26 2.25
CA PRO A 52 -9.17 1.24 3.00
C PRO A 52 -7.80 1.72 3.47
N ASN A 53 -7.36 1.26 4.64
CA ASN A 53 -6.00 1.48 5.13
C ASN A 53 -5.02 0.56 4.37
N ALA A 54 -4.67 0.94 3.16
CA ALA A 54 -3.79 0.20 2.27
C ALA A 54 -3.01 1.17 1.39
N PHE A 55 -1.75 0.83 1.12
CA PHE A 55 -0.99 1.57 0.12
C PHE A 55 -1.65 1.43 -1.25
N PRO A 56 -1.64 2.48 -2.09
CA PRO A 56 -2.21 2.43 -3.42
C PRO A 56 -1.58 1.27 -4.22
N GLU A 57 -2.43 0.40 -4.74
CA GLU A 57 -1.96 -0.65 -5.66
C GLU A 57 -1.40 0.02 -6.92
N PRO A 58 -0.26 -0.44 -7.45
CA PRO A 58 0.21 0.05 -8.74
C PRO A 58 -0.89 -0.14 -9.79
N PRO A 59 -1.05 0.81 -10.73
CA PRO A 59 -2.07 0.72 -11.75
C PRO A 59 -1.90 -0.59 -12.53
N LYS A 60 -2.99 -1.33 -12.70
CA LYS A 60 -2.98 -2.56 -13.49
C LYS A 60 -2.55 -2.24 -14.90
N GLU A 61 -1.55 -2.93 -15.39
CA GLU A 61 -1.14 -2.81 -16.78
C GLU A 61 -2.25 -3.35 -17.68
N GLY A 62 -2.86 -2.45 -18.46
CA GLY A 62 -3.86 -2.82 -19.45
C GLY A 62 -3.19 -3.47 -20.67
N PHE A 63 -3.97 -4.22 -21.45
CA PHE A 63 -3.51 -4.87 -22.68
C PHE A 63 -2.69 -3.93 -23.60
N PHE A 64 -3.11 -2.68 -23.73
CA PHE A 64 -2.39 -1.70 -24.56
C PHE A 64 -1.02 -1.29 -23.98
N THR A 65 -0.87 -1.32 -22.66
CA THR A 65 0.42 -1.05 -22.00
C THR A 65 1.35 -2.23 -22.21
N SER A 66 0.88 -3.46 -22.01
CA SER A 66 1.64 -4.68 -22.26
C SER A 66 2.03 -4.79 -23.73
N LEU A 67 1.13 -4.44 -24.66
CA LEU A 67 1.42 -4.37 -26.08
C LEU A 67 2.53 -3.35 -26.39
N ARG A 68 2.45 -2.15 -25.85
CA ARG A 68 3.51 -1.13 -26.01
C ARG A 68 4.84 -1.60 -25.44
N ASN A 69 4.83 -2.26 -24.29
CA ASN A 69 6.02 -2.82 -23.67
C ASN A 69 6.63 -3.92 -24.53
N ALA A 70 5.83 -4.78 -25.12
CA ALA A 70 6.27 -5.80 -26.08
C ALA A 70 6.97 -5.18 -27.31
N PHE A 71 6.44 -4.08 -27.87
CA PHE A 71 7.10 -3.35 -28.95
C PHE A 71 8.36 -2.59 -28.48
N SER A 72 8.54 -2.39 -27.20
CA SER A 72 9.74 -1.79 -26.64
C SER A 72 10.88 -2.79 -26.41
N ASP A 73 10.56 -4.09 -26.41
CA ASP A 73 11.53 -5.17 -26.27
C ASP A 73 12.48 -5.22 -27.49
N PRO A 74 13.81 -5.26 -27.28
CA PRO A 74 14.79 -5.29 -28.37
C PRO A 74 14.63 -6.49 -29.32
N MET A 75 14.29 -7.68 -28.78
CA MET A 75 14.11 -8.89 -29.59
C MET A 75 12.89 -8.78 -30.51
N THR A 76 11.77 -8.30 -29.96
CA THR A 76 10.53 -8.06 -30.73
C THR A 76 10.77 -7.03 -31.83
N ARG A 77 11.50 -5.94 -31.53
CA ARG A 77 11.87 -4.96 -32.56
C ARG A 77 12.73 -5.55 -33.68
N LEU A 78 13.72 -6.36 -33.31
CA LEU A 78 14.56 -7.03 -34.30
C LEU A 78 13.75 -7.93 -35.24
N LEU A 79 12.83 -8.73 -34.66
CA LEU A 79 11.94 -9.60 -35.45
C LEU A 79 11.04 -8.79 -36.41
N LEU A 80 10.50 -7.66 -35.93
CA LEU A 80 9.67 -6.78 -36.77
C LEU A 80 10.47 -6.10 -37.88
N ILE A 81 11.72 -5.70 -37.60
CA ILE A 81 12.64 -5.16 -38.61
C ILE A 81 12.94 -6.27 -39.66
N CYS A 82 13.23 -7.49 -39.23
CA CYS A 82 13.43 -8.62 -40.15
C CYS A 82 12.20 -8.87 -41.02
N ALA A 83 11.00 -8.87 -40.41
CA ALA A 83 9.74 -9.03 -41.15
C ALA A 83 9.54 -7.90 -42.17
N ALA A 84 9.84 -6.65 -41.79
CA ALA A 84 9.73 -5.50 -42.71
C ALA A 84 10.71 -5.59 -43.90
N VAL A 85 11.97 -5.95 -43.64
CA VAL A 85 13.00 -6.11 -44.66
C VAL A 85 12.61 -7.26 -45.62
N THR A 86 12.20 -8.41 -45.07
CA THR A 86 11.77 -9.57 -45.86
C THR A 86 10.55 -9.24 -46.73
N SER A 87 9.57 -8.49 -46.18
CA SER A 87 8.42 -8.00 -46.95
C SER A 87 8.83 -7.07 -48.08
N ALA A 88 9.75 -6.13 -47.81
CA ALA A 88 10.24 -5.20 -48.84
C ALA A 88 10.93 -5.94 -50.01
N ILE A 89 11.72 -6.96 -49.69
CA ILE A 89 12.36 -7.82 -50.70
C ILE A 89 11.30 -8.54 -51.56
N GLY A 90 10.31 -9.18 -50.94
CA GLY A 90 9.22 -9.84 -51.65
C GLY A 90 8.44 -8.93 -52.57
N LEU A 91 8.14 -7.71 -52.13
CA LEU A 91 7.45 -6.69 -52.94
C LEU A 91 8.32 -6.20 -54.12
N MET A 92 9.63 -6.00 -53.89
CA MET A 92 10.56 -5.49 -54.89
C MET A 92 10.79 -6.50 -56.02
N PHE A 93 10.94 -7.78 -55.68
CA PHE A 93 11.21 -8.85 -56.67
C PHE A 93 9.92 -9.56 -57.12
N LYS A 94 8.75 -9.16 -56.59
CA LYS A 94 7.45 -9.79 -56.86
C LYS A 94 7.43 -11.30 -56.56
N GLU A 95 8.17 -11.70 -55.53
CA GLU A 95 8.23 -13.07 -55.03
C GLU A 95 7.29 -13.25 -53.84
N VAL A 96 6.60 -14.41 -53.82
CA VAL A 96 5.61 -14.71 -52.76
C VAL A 96 6.28 -15.30 -51.52
N ASP A 97 7.35 -16.06 -51.67
CA ASP A 97 8.03 -16.74 -50.54
C ASP A 97 8.51 -15.81 -49.44
N PRO A 98 9.16 -14.65 -49.70
CA PRO A 98 9.54 -13.71 -48.68
C PRO A 98 8.33 -13.09 -47.93
N LEU A 99 7.21 -12.89 -48.65
CA LEU A 99 5.98 -12.38 -48.04
C LEU A 99 5.35 -13.38 -47.07
N VAL A 100 5.37 -14.67 -47.44
CA VAL A 100 4.90 -15.75 -46.56
C VAL A 100 5.79 -15.85 -45.32
N GLN A 101 7.12 -15.78 -45.47
CA GLN A 101 8.06 -15.77 -44.33
C GLN A 101 7.82 -14.58 -43.38
N ALA A 102 7.63 -13.39 -43.93
CA ALA A 102 7.32 -12.20 -43.11
C ALA A 102 6.00 -12.36 -42.36
N ALA A 103 4.97 -12.93 -43.00
CA ALA A 103 3.70 -13.22 -42.32
C ALA A 103 3.87 -14.20 -41.16
N PHE A 104 4.67 -15.25 -41.32
CA PHE A 104 4.99 -16.18 -40.24
C PHE A 104 5.70 -15.48 -39.07
N ILE A 105 6.66 -14.59 -39.35
CA ILE A 105 7.34 -13.81 -38.27
C ILE A 105 6.32 -12.97 -37.48
N VAL A 106 5.42 -12.28 -38.20
CA VAL A 106 4.38 -11.46 -37.55
C VAL A 106 3.44 -12.32 -36.68
N ILE A 107 3.03 -13.48 -37.19
CA ILE A 107 2.18 -14.42 -36.43
C ILE A 107 2.90 -14.87 -35.14
N ILE A 108 4.19 -15.20 -35.22
CA ILE A 108 4.98 -15.59 -34.06
C ILE A 108 5.06 -14.44 -33.06
N VAL A 109 5.31 -13.21 -33.52
CA VAL A 109 5.36 -12.02 -32.60
C VAL A 109 4.01 -11.81 -31.92
N VAL A 110 2.91 -11.90 -32.68
CA VAL A 110 1.56 -11.76 -32.07
C VAL A 110 1.31 -12.85 -31.03
N PHE A 111 1.67 -14.10 -31.36
CA PHE A 111 1.54 -15.21 -30.40
C PHE A 111 2.37 -14.98 -29.16
N MET A 112 3.63 -14.52 -29.26
CA MET A 112 4.48 -14.20 -28.10
C MET A 112 3.87 -13.11 -27.23
N VAL A 113 3.32 -12.05 -27.84
CA VAL A 113 2.67 -10.95 -27.10
C VAL A 113 1.44 -11.45 -26.33
N VAL A 114 0.63 -12.29 -26.96
CA VAL A 114 -0.56 -12.87 -26.30
C VAL A 114 -0.15 -13.77 -25.13
N VAL A 115 0.85 -14.62 -25.31
CA VAL A 115 1.37 -15.50 -24.24
C VAL A 115 1.93 -14.66 -23.08
N ALA A 116 2.72 -13.64 -23.38
CA ALA A 116 3.28 -12.73 -22.36
C ALA A 116 2.16 -12.06 -21.56
N TRP A 117 1.14 -11.52 -22.22
CA TRP A 117 -0.01 -10.90 -21.56
C TRP A 117 -0.78 -11.89 -20.67
N VAL A 118 -1.03 -13.11 -21.14
CA VAL A 118 -1.70 -14.14 -20.33
C VAL A 118 -0.88 -14.52 -19.09
N GLN A 119 0.45 -14.61 -19.23
CA GLN A 119 1.34 -14.89 -18.10
C GLN A 119 1.33 -13.74 -17.07
N GLU A 120 1.35 -12.49 -17.52
CA GLU A 120 1.28 -11.30 -16.68
C GLU A 120 -0.03 -11.28 -15.86
N VAL A 121 -1.18 -11.47 -16.51
CA VAL A 121 -2.49 -11.52 -15.83
C VAL A 121 -2.55 -12.65 -14.80
N LYS A 122 -1.96 -13.82 -15.08
CA LYS A 122 -1.90 -14.93 -14.14
C LYS A 122 -0.96 -14.64 -12.96
N ALA A 123 0.18 -13.99 -13.22
CA ALA A 123 1.12 -13.60 -12.19
C ALA A 123 0.49 -12.60 -11.21
N ASP A 124 -0.22 -11.58 -11.72
CA ASP A 124 -0.94 -10.60 -10.91
C ASP A 124 -2.02 -11.25 -10.04
N ALA A 125 -2.80 -12.17 -10.60
CA ALA A 125 -3.82 -12.90 -9.84
C ALA A 125 -3.21 -13.74 -8.71
N SER A 126 -2.10 -14.42 -8.96
CA SER A 126 -1.38 -15.20 -7.96
C SER A 126 -0.80 -14.34 -6.86
N MET A 127 -0.24 -13.17 -7.21
CA MET A 127 0.28 -12.18 -6.25
C MET A 127 -0.84 -11.63 -5.35
N LYS A 128 -2.02 -11.33 -5.91
CA LYS A 128 -3.18 -10.89 -5.12
C LYS A 128 -3.62 -11.92 -4.10
N LEU A 129 -3.75 -13.18 -4.50
CA LEU A 129 -4.09 -14.27 -3.58
C LEU A 129 -3.08 -14.42 -2.45
N LEU A 130 -1.79 -14.27 -2.75
CA LEU A 130 -0.74 -14.29 -1.75
C LEU A 130 -0.86 -13.12 -0.77
N GLN A 131 -1.07 -11.91 -1.27
CA GLN A 131 -1.26 -10.71 -0.46
C GLN A 131 -2.51 -10.81 0.43
N GLU A 132 -3.61 -11.34 -0.09
CA GLU A 132 -4.83 -11.59 0.70
C GLU A 132 -4.60 -12.60 1.82
N SER A 133 -3.81 -13.64 1.56
CA SER A 133 -3.44 -14.64 2.57
C SER A 133 -2.52 -14.09 3.66
N LEU A 134 -1.80 -13.01 3.39
CA LEU A 134 -0.86 -12.35 4.30
C LEU A 134 -1.50 -11.17 5.05
N LYS A 135 -2.80 -10.91 4.89
CA LYS A 135 -3.48 -9.83 5.61
C LYS A 135 -3.35 -10.05 7.13
N LEU A 136 -2.66 -9.12 7.75
CA LEU A 136 -2.49 -9.12 9.21
C LEU A 136 -3.81 -8.76 9.88
N LEU A 137 -4.13 -9.46 10.97
CA LEU A 137 -5.22 -9.11 11.85
C LEU A 137 -4.72 -8.17 12.95
N THR A 138 -5.52 -7.20 13.30
CA THR A 138 -5.28 -6.31 14.42
C THR A 138 -6.50 -6.26 15.33
N ALA A 139 -6.26 -6.12 16.63
CA ALA A 139 -7.33 -5.95 17.61
C ALA A 139 -7.75 -4.48 17.66
N VAL A 140 -9.06 -4.24 17.54
CA VAL A 140 -9.65 -2.91 17.66
C VAL A 140 -10.77 -2.93 18.70
N ILE A 141 -10.97 -1.81 19.38
CA ILE A 141 -12.14 -1.60 20.24
C ILE A 141 -13.18 -0.82 19.44
N ARG A 142 -14.36 -1.42 19.24
CA ARG A 142 -15.52 -0.79 18.60
C ARG A 142 -16.76 -1.11 19.42
N GLY A 143 -17.50 -0.08 19.86
CA GLY A 143 -18.70 -0.24 20.65
C GLY A 143 -18.49 -1.05 21.95
N LYS A 144 -17.42 -0.80 22.68
CA LYS A 144 -16.97 -1.50 23.90
C LYS A 144 -16.50 -2.94 23.70
N SER A 145 -16.51 -3.43 22.46
CA SER A 145 -16.12 -4.81 22.15
C SER A 145 -14.74 -4.85 21.51
N ASN A 146 -13.92 -5.80 21.94
CA ASN A 146 -12.63 -6.06 21.30
C ASN A 146 -12.85 -7.00 20.10
N LEU A 147 -12.56 -6.51 18.92
CA LEU A 147 -12.78 -7.20 17.64
C LEU A 147 -11.45 -7.40 16.92
N GLN A 148 -11.32 -8.51 16.19
CA GLN A 148 -10.22 -8.73 15.27
C GLN A 148 -10.65 -8.29 13.88
N VAL A 149 -9.93 -7.34 13.31
CA VAL A 149 -10.17 -6.87 11.94
C VAL A 149 -8.90 -6.96 11.13
N THR A 150 -9.02 -7.05 9.82
CA THR A 150 -7.86 -6.96 8.94
C THR A 150 -7.34 -5.52 8.92
N THR A 151 -6.02 -5.35 8.78
CA THR A 151 -5.37 -4.02 8.85
C THR A 151 -5.94 -3.03 7.86
N ASP A 152 -6.39 -3.49 6.69
CA ASP A 152 -7.03 -2.69 5.65
C ASP A 152 -8.40 -2.10 6.05
N ARG A 153 -9.03 -2.64 7.11
CA ARG A 153 -10.32 -2.17 7.64
C ARG A 153 -10.19 -1.24 8.85
N VAL A 154 -8.98 -0.88 9.21
CA VAL A 154 -8.74 0.12 10.25
C VAL A 154 -9.04 1.50 9.69
N VAL A 155 -9.81 2.30 10.43
CA VAL A 155 -10.19 3.66 10.02
C VAL A 155 -9.72 4.69 11.04
N PRO A 156 -9.52 5.96 10.66
CA PRO A 156 -9.21 7.02 11.60
C PRO A 156 -10.28 7.11 12.69
N GLY A 157 -9.85 7.18 13.96
CA GLY A 157 -10.71 7.15 15.14
C GLY A 157 -10.93 5.77 15.76
N ASP A 158 -10.46 4.69 15.13
CA ASP A 158 -10.42 3.38 15.77
C ASP A 158 -9.47 3.37 16.94
N ILE A 159 -9.79 2.60 17.98
CA ILE A 159 -8.89 2.30 19.09
C ILE A 159 -8.23 0.96 18.79
N ILE A 160 -6.95 0.97 18.47
CA ILE A 160 -6.15 -0.25 18.25
C ILE A 160 -5.56 -0.73 19.57
N VAL A 161 -5.52 -2.04 19.75
CA VAL A 161 -4.90 -2.70 20.91
C VAL A 161 -3.76 -3.58 20.40
N LEU A 162 -2.54 -3.24 20.79
CA LEU A 162 -1.32 -3.88 20.32
C LEU A 162 -0.62 -4.60 21.47
N LYS A 163 -0.08 -5.77 21.20
CA LYS A 163 0.70 -6.61 22.12
C LYS A 163 2.07 -6.91 21.55
N ALA A 164 2.96 -7.41 22.39
CA ALA A 164 4.27 -7.87 21.94
C ALA A 164 4.16 -8.86 20.77
N GLY A 165 4.87 -8.57 19.70
CA GLY A 165 4.84 -9.31 18.42
C GLY A 165 3.97 -8.67 17.34
N ASP A 166 3.02 -7.82 17.69
CA ASP A 166 2.10 -7.18 16.74
C ASP A 166 2.83 -6.11 15.91
N LYS A 167 2.39 -5.98 14.66
CA LYS A 167 2.76 -4.89 13.77
C LYS A 167 1.73 -3.77 13.89
N VAL A 168 2.18 -2.54 14.00
CA VAL A 168 1.31 -1.36 14.07
C VAL A 168 0.62 -1.14 12.73
N PRO A 169 -0.73 -1.15 12.67
CA PRO A 169 -1.48 -1.11 11.41
C PRO A 169 -1.60 0.29 10.80
N ALA A 170 -1.56 1.32 11.63
CA ALA A 170 -1.80 2.72 11.25
C ALA A 170 -1.18 3.65 12.28
N ASP A 171 -1.00 4.93 11.93
CA ASP A 171 -0.46 5.91 12.86
C ASP A 171 -1.44 6.21 13.98
N GLY A 172 -0.96 6.10 15.22
CA GLY A 172 -1.81 6.22 16.40
C GLY A 172 -1.23 7.07 17.52
N ARG A 173 -2.09 7.87 18.19
CA ARG A 173 -1.78 8.54 19.45
C ARG A 173 -2.04 7.58 20.60
N ILE A 174 -1.03 7.31 21.41
CA ILE A 174 -1.11 6.37 22.52
C ILE A 174 -2.05 6.91 23.60
N ILE A 175 -3.00 6.09 24.02
CA ILE A 175 -3.93 6.34 25.12
C ILE A 175 -3.40 5.67 26.38
N THR A 176 -2.96 4.40 26.28
CA THR A 176 -2.33 3.66 27.37
C THR A 176 -1.13 2.89 26.85
N ALA A 177 -0.07 2.83 27.66
CA ALA A 177 1.13 2.05 27.36
C ALA A 177 1.62 1.38 28.66
N GLU A 178 1.69 0.05 28.67
CA GLU A 178 2.17 -0.71 29.80
C GLU A 178 3.47 -1.43 29.43
N ARG A 179 4.60 -0.91 29.95
CA ARG A 179 5.94 -1.44 29.68
C ARG A 179 6.22 -1.65 28.19
N ALA A 180 5.71 -0.76 27.36
CA ALA A 180 5.72 -0.91 25.93
C ALA A 180 7.02 -0.40 25.32
N GLU A 181 7.62 -1.24 24.51
CA GLU A 181 8.77 -0.92 23.67
C GLU A 181 8.46 -1.27 22.20
N VAL A 182 8.82 -0.38 21.31
CA VAL A 182 8.52 -0.51 19.88
C VAL A 182 9.81 -0.38 19.06
N ASP A 183 9.96 -1.23 18.08
CA ASP A 183 11.00 -1.13 17.07
C ASP A 183 10.54 -0.15 15.97
N GLU A 184 11.21 0.97 15.88
CA GLU A 184 10.98 2.03 14.91
C GLU A 184 12.20 2.24 13.98
N SER A 185 13.05 1.23 13.87
CA SER A 185 14.28 1.28 13.07
C SER A 185 14.02 1.60 11.58
N MET A 186 12.84 1.25 11.07
CA MET A 186 12.43 1.60 9.70
C MET A 186 12.37 3.12 9.44
N PHE A 187 12.12 3.93 10.48
CA PHE A 187 11.97 5.37 10.36
C PHE A 187 13.19 6.13 10.88
N THR A 188 13.80 5.61 11.92
CA THR A 188 14.91 6.29 12.61
C THR A 188 16.28 5.82 12.15
N GLY A 189 16.36 4.62 11.55
CA GLY A 189 17.62 3.94 11.24
C GLY A 189 18.35 3.39 12.48
N GLU A 190 17.82 3.61 13.68
CA GLU A 190 18.40 3.13 14.93
C GLU A 190 17.75 1.82 15.37
N SER A 191 18.57 0.81 15.66
CA SER A 191 18.09 -0.51 16.10
C SER A 191 17.70 -0.59 17.58
N LYS A 192 17.69 0.54 18.30
CA LYS A 192 17.32 0.55 19.70
C LYS A 192 15.80 0.64 19.87
N PRO A 193 15.19 -0.22 20.72
CA PRO A 193 13.79 -0.11 21.05
C PRO A 193 13.44 1.25 21.66
N VAL A 194 12.33 1.84 21.21
CA VAL A 194 11.79 3.09 21.75
C VAL A 194 10.76 2.78 22.80
N LYS A 195 10.98 3.27 24.03
CA LYS A 195 9.97 3.19 25.09
C LYS A 195 8.82 4.14 24.79
N LYS A 196 7.61 3.63 24.91
CA LYS A 196 6.39 4.42 24.70
C LYS A 196 5.80 4.89 26.02
N ASP A 197 5.35 6.15 26.01
CA ASP A 197 4.78 6.82 27.18
C ASP A 197 3.56 7.63 26.76
N ASN A 198 2.40 7.31 27.34
CA ASN A 198 1.15 8.01 27.07
C ASN A 198 0.95 9.28 27.90
N SER A 199 1.71 9.44 28.98
CA SER A 199 1.54 10.54 29.95
C SER A 199 2.14 11.87 29.48
N VAL A 200 3.02 11.84 28.47
CA VAL A 200 3.73 13.02 27.96
C VAL A 200 3.00 13.70 26.80
N THR A 201 2.98 15.03 26.83
CA THR A 201 2.68 15.89 25.69
C THR A 201 3.98 16.53 25.25
N LEU A 202 4.31 16.41 23.97
CA LEU A 202 5.61 16.79 23.44
C LEU A 202 5.53 18.17 22.74
N PRO A 203 6.63 18.92 22.65
CA PRO A 203 6.69 20.15 21.86
C PRO A 203 6.31 19.90 20.38
N GLU A 204 5.75 20.91 19.74
CA GLU A 204 5.30 20.82 18.35
C GLU A 204 6.43 20.51 17.34
N ASP A 205 7.65 20.95 17.64
CA ASP A 205 8.85 20.77 16.85
C ASP A 205 9.62 19.47 17.15
N THR A 206 9.02 18.57 17.98
CA THR A 206 9.67 17.30 18.35
C THR A 206 9.97 16.45 17.11
N PRO A 207 11.25 16.08 16.90
CA PRO A 207 11.64 15.17 15.83
C PRO A 207 10.92 13.81 15.91
N LEU A 208 10.68 13.15 14.79
CA LEU A 208 9.94 11.89 14.69
C LEU A 208 10.49 10.83 15.67
N ALA A 209 11.80 10.64 15.71
CA ALA A 209 12.48 9.65 16.54
C ALA A 209 12.28 9.85 18.05
N LEU A 210 11.85 11.03 18.49
CA LEU A 210 11.64 11.36 19.91
C LEU A 210 10.16 11.38 20.33
N ARG A 211 9.25 11.05 19.42
CA ARG A 211 7.80 11.04 19.69
C ARG A 211 7.40 9.76 20.45
N SER A 212 7.65 9.74 21.74
CA SER A 212 7.37 8.59 22.61
C SER A 212 5.88 8.30 22.81
N ASN A 213 5.00 9.25 22.52
CA ASN A 213 3.55 9.16 22.70
C ASN A 213 2.76 8.82 21.43
N ILE A 214 3.48 8.48 20.34
CA ILE A 214 2.92 8.08 19.05
C ILE A 214 3.42 6.67 18.70
N VAL A 215 2.61 5.89 17.99
CA VAL A 215 3.01 4.69 17.27
C VAL A 215 2.89 4.94 15.78
N PHE A 216 3.86 4.48 15.00
CA PHE A 216 3.90 4.65 13.54
C PHE A 216 3.55 3.37 12.82
N SER A 217 2.78 3.49 11.75
CA SER A 217 2.39 2.38 10.87
C SER A 217 3.63 1.61 10.39
N GLY A 218 3.59 0.28 10.47
CA GLY A 218 4.71 -0.56 10.06
C GLY A 218 5.72 -0.91 11.15
N SER A 219 5.77 -0.16 12.27
CA SER A 219 6.59 -0.49 13.44
C SER A 219 6.16 -1.82 14.08
N LYS A 220 7.03 -2.41 14.89
CA LYS A 220 6.73 -3.66 15.61
C LYS A 220 6.79 -3.47 17.12
N VAL A 221 5.77 -3.89 17.83
CA VAL A 221 5.76 -3.92 19.29
C VAL A 221 6.66 -5.06 19.77
N LEU A 222 7.69 -4.74 20.56
CA LEU A 222 8.65 -5.73 21.07
C LEU A 222 8.24 -6.25 22.45
N SER A 223 7.70 -5.38 23.30
CA SER A 223 7.26 -5.73 24.65
C SER A 223 6.07 -4.89 25.09
N GLY A 224 5.34 -5.37 26.10
CA GLY A 224 4.23 -4.68 26.72
C GLY A 224 2.95 -4.67 25.88
N THR A 225 2.05 -3.74 26.26
CA THR A 225 0.75 -3.52 25.58
C THR A 225 0.53 -2.03 25.35
N ILE A 226 -0.11 -1.72 24.22
CA ILE A 226 -0.43 -0.34 23.82
C ILE A 226 -1.90 -0.29 23.39
N ALA A 227 -2.64 0.70 23.90
CA ALA A 227 -3.87 1.12 23.24
C ALA A 227 -3.66 2.52 22.64
N ALA A 228 -4.01 2.70 21.39
CA ALA A 228 -3.82 3.95 20.67
C ALA A 228 -5.04 4.28 19.81
N VAL A 229 -5.36 5.58 19.67
CA VAL A 229 -6.35 6.06 18.71
C VAL A 229 -5.68 6.33 17.39
N VAL A 230 -6.21 5.78 16.33
CA VAL A 230 -5.72 5.99 14.96
C VAL A 230 -6.07 7.39 14.50
N PHE A 231 -5.07 8.17 14.06
CA PHE A 231 -5.28 9.51 13.52
C PHE A 231 -4.89 9.62 12.03
N GLY A 232 -4.11 8.67 11.51
CA GLY A 232 -3.67 8.62 10.13
C GLY A 232 -3.71 7.20 9.58
N THR A 233 -4.19 7.06 8.32
CA THR A 233 -4.19 5.83 7.53
C THR A 233 -3.53 6.12 6.19
N GLY A 234 -2.91 5.14 5.55
CA GLY A 234 -2.17 5.33 4.31
C GLY A 234 -2.65 4.45 3.19
#